data_e7d3051511308c31aa475463774a8501
#
_entry.id   e7d3051511308c31aa475463774a8501
#
_cell.length_a   1.000
_cell.length_b   1.000
_cell.length_c   1.000
_cell.angle_alpha   90.00
_cell.angle_beta   90.00
_cell.angle_gamma   90.00
#
_symmetry.space_group_name_H-M   'P 1'
#
loop_
_entity.id
_entity.type
_entity.pdbx_description
1 polymer ?
#
loop_
_entity_poly.entity_id
_entity_poly.type
_entity_poly.pdbx_seq_one_letter_code
_entity_poly.pdbx_strand_id
1 'polypeptide(L)'
;EVRHKSGLGDKHVLQGEASLWSREKGPDDFIQMAALLKKEELIVLVGIKPEERKSLPDNIIGIARTENIQQLAGLYSIADAFINPTWQDNYPTVNMEAIACGTPVVTYRTGGSVEAVTDETGFIVEQGNYKELLEAARMIRQRGKSYYQSRCREYALMHFKKEDRYSDYIRLYDELTKRG
;
A
#
# COMPACT_ATOMS: atom_id res chain seq x y z
N GLU A 1 14.99 12.76 7.55
CA GLU A 1 14.86 13.20 8.95
C GLU A 1 13.84 12.36 9.74
N VAL A 2 12.63 12.11 9.21
CA VAL A 2 11.59 11.31 9.88
C VAL A 2 12.03 9.85 10.09
N ARG A 3 12.68 9.23 9.10
CA ARG A 3 13.17 7.85 9.17
C ARG A 3 14.23 7.64 10.29
N HIS A 4 15.12 8.59 10.47
CA HIS A 4 16.14 8.51 11.53
C HIS A 4 15.51 8.66 12.92
N LYS A 5 14.50 9.53 13.07
CA LYS A 5 13.78 9.71 14.34
C LYS A 5 12.91 8.50 14.71
N SER A 6 12.45 7.72 13.74
CA SER A 6 11.65 6.50 13.97
C SER A 6 12.49 5.23 14.23
N GLY A 7 13.83 5.32 14.24
CA GLY A 7 14.72 4.18 14.45
C GLY A 7 14.79 3.21 13.26
N LEU A 8 14.17 3.55 12.12
CA LEU A 8 14.14 2.69 10.92
C LEU A 8 15.44 2.75 10.12
N GLY A 9 16.25 3.83 10.28
CA GLY A 9 17.54 3.99 9.62
C GLY A 9 17.49 3.74 8.12
N ASP A 10 18.45 2.93 7.62
CA ASP A 10 18.57 2.56 6.20
C ASP A 10 17.81 1.26 5.84
N LYS A 11 16.94 0.80 6.73
CA LYS A 11 16.14 -0.41 6.46
C LYS A 11 15.20 -0.21 5.28
N HIS A 12 15.02 -1.27 4.51
CA HIS A 12 13.98 -1.36 3.48
C HIS A 12 12.64 -1.65 4.15
N VAL A 13 11.76 -0.66 4.16
CA VAL A 13 10.49 -0.70 4.87
C VAL A 13 9.35 -1.06 3.91
N LEU A 14 8.73 -2.21 4.13
CA LEU A 14 7.53 -2.66 3.46
C LEU A 14 6.33 -2.41 4.37
N GLN A 15 5.31 -1.71 3.89
CA GLN A 15 4.14 -1.37 4.70
C GLN A 15 2.92 -2.12 4.20
N GLY A 16 2.13 -2.65 5.12
CA GLY A 16 0.75 -3.08 4.88
C GLY A 16 -0.21 -2.36 5.81
N GLU A 17 -1.45 -2.19 5.38
CA GLU A 17 -2.50 -1.57 6.18
C GLU A 17 -3.85 -2.21 5.96
N ALA A 18 -4.59 -2.39 7.06
CA ALA A 18 -6.00 -2.73 7.04
C ALA A 18 -6.70 -2.13 8.28
N SER A 19 -7.94 -1.68 8.10
CA SER A 19 -8.80 -1.28 9.24
C SER A 19 -9.16 -2.47 10.12
N LEU A 20 -9.25 -3.66 9.51
CA LEU A 20 -9.41 -4.96 10.15
C LEU A 20 -8.64 -5.99 9.34
N TRP A 21 -7.71 -6.69 9.99
CA TRP A 21 -6.94 -7.77 9.39
C TRP A 21 -7.78 -9.05 9.34
N SER A 22 -8.55 -9.20 8.27
CA SER A 22 -9.27 -10.43 7.93
C SER A 22 -8.41 -11.30 7.00
N ARG A 23 -8.81 -12.55 6.81
CA ARG A 23 -8.10 -13.48 5.93
C ARG A 23 -7.96 -12.93 4.51
N GLU A 24 -8.98 -12.22 4.02
CA GLU A 24 -8.99 -11.63 2.67
C GLU A 24 -7.94 -10.52 2.49
N LYS A 25 -7.45 -9.93 3.59
CA LYS A 25 -6.40 -8.89 3.54
C LYS A 25 -4.98 -9.47 3.54
N GLY A 26 -4.85 -10.81 3.56
CA GLY A 26 -3.59 -11.51 3.41
C GLY A 26 -2.58 -11.36 4.55
N PRO A 27 -3.00 -11.39 5.85
CA PRO A 27 -2.03 -11.31 6.95
C PRO A 27 -1.04 -12.47 6.93
N ASP A 28 -1.47 -13.66 6.50
CA ASP A 28 -0.62 -14.85 6.41
C ASP A 28 0.48 -14.68 5.36
N ASP A 29 0.22 -13.96 4.27
CA ASP A 29 1.24 -13.67 3.25
C ASP A 29 2.36 -12.80 3.84
N PHE A 30 2.06 -11.84 4.70
CA PHE A 30 3.07 -11.05 5.40
C PHE A 30 3.91 -11.92 6.35
N ILE A 31 3.32 -12.87 7.04
CA ILE A 31 4.06 -13.80 7.91
C ILE A 31 5.01 -14.68 7.07
N GLN A 32 4.54 -15.17 5.91
CA GLN A 32 5.38 -15.94 4.99
C GLN A 32 6.50 -15.08 4.38
N MET A 33 6.22 -13.83 4.02
CA MET A 33 7.25 -12.88 3.56
C MET A 33 8.29 -12.62 4.66
N ALA A 34 7.85 -12.46 5.92
CA ALA A 34 8.75 -12.21 7.04
C ALA A 34 9.82 -13.30 7.20
N ALA A 35 9.49 -14.56 6.94
CA ALA A 35 10.45 -15.67 6.98
C ALA A 35 11.55 -15.56 5.89
N LEU A 36 11.34 -14.74 4.85
CA LEU A 36 12.26 -14.56 3.72
C LEU A 36 13.00 -13.20 3.75
N LEU A 37 12.70 -12.34 4.74
CA LEU A 37 13.33 -11.01 4.86
C LEU A 37 14.80 -11.14 5.20
N LYS A 38 15.59 -10.25 4.60
CA LYS A 38 16.98 -10.03 4.97
C LYS A 38 17.06 -9.10 6.18
N LYS A 39 18.24 -9.05 6.82
CA LYS A 39 18.49 -8.24 8.03
C LYS A 39 18.15 -6.75 7.85
N GLU A 40 18.33 -6.23 6.65
CA GLU A 40 18.06 -4.84 6.29
C GLU A 40 16.60 -4.60 5.84
N GLU A 41 15.74 -5.61 5.85
CA GLU A 41 14.35 -5.51 5.45
C GLU A 41 13.43 -5.57 6.68
N LEU A 42 12.32 -4.85 6.63
CA LEU A 42 11.35 -4.74 7.73
C LEU A 42 9.94 -4.59 7.17
N ILE A 43 8.99 -5.28 7.80
CA ILE A 43 7.57 -5.08 7.53
C ILE A 43 6.96 -4.21 8.63
N VAL A 44 6.13 -3.27 8.25
CA VAL A 44 5.30 -2.46 9.16
C VAL A 44 3.83 -2.70 8.82
N LEU A 45 3.07 -3.24 9.77
CA LEU A 45 1.63 -3.48 9.61
C LEU A 45 0.84 -2.48 10.45
N VAL A 46 -0.03 -1.71 9.80
CA VAL A 46 -0.91 -0.74 10.45
C VAL A 46 -2.30 -1.35 10.65
N GLY A 47 -2.93 -1.06 11.78
CA GLY A 47 -4.23 -1.62 12.17
C GLY A 47 -4.15 -2.92 12.98
N ILE A 48 -2.97 -3.27 13.49
CA ILE A 48 -2.75 -4.43 14.35
C ILE A 48 -3.21 -4.13 15.77
N LYS A 49 -4.07 -4.98 16.32
CA LYS A 49 -4.51 -4.85 17.70
C LYS A 49 -3.37 -5.12 18.68
N PRO A 50 -3.37 -4.48 19.88
CA PRO A 50 -2.31 -4.64 20.86
C PRO A 50 -2.04 -6.11 21.26
N GLU A 51 -3.09 -6.92 21.35
CA GLU A 51 -2.98 -8.35 21.68
C GLU A 51 -2.33 -9.17 20.58
N GLU A 52 -2.52 -8.79 19.31
CA GLU A 52 -1.98 -9.49 18.15
C GLU A 52 -0.48 -9.23 17.95
N ARG A 53 0.04 -8.11 18.48
CA ARG A 53 1.46 -7.72 18.33
C ARG A 53 2.44 -8.75 18.86
N LYS A 54 2.06 -9.44 19.94
CA LYS A 54 2.93 -10.42 20.61
C LYS A 54 3.16 -11.68 19.78
N SER A 55 2.29 -11.94 18.81
CA SER A 55 2.38 -13.10 17.92
C SER A 55 3.09 -12.80 16.60
N LEU A 56 3.45 -11.54 16.35
CA LEU A 56 4.16 -11.15 15.13
C LEU A 56 5.64 -11.57 15.22
N PRO A 57 6.24 -11.98 14.10
CA PRO A 57 7.70 -12.14 13.99
C PRO A 57 8.46 -10.86 14.34
N ASP A 58 9.70 -10.98 14.84
CA ASP A 58 10.54 -9.86 15.27
C ASP A 58 10.84 -8.83 14.16
N ASN A 59 10.76 -9.24 12.91
CA ASN A 59 10.95 -8.40 11.72
C ASN A 59 9.64 -7.81 11.15
N ILE A 60 8.54 -7.93 11.93
CA ILE A 60 7.28 -7.23 11.68
C ILE A 60 6.96 -6.29 12.84
N ILE A 61 6.84 -5.01 12.57
CA ILE A 61 6.36 -4.02 13.54
C ILE A 61 4.86 -3.84 13.36
N GLY A 62 4.07 -4.22 14.37
CA GLY A 62 2.64 -3.95 14.42
C GLY A 62 2.35 -2.56 15.02
N ILE A 63 1.67 -1.70 14.27
CA ILE A 63 1.17 -0.40 14.72
C ILE A 63 -0.34 -0.49 14.88
N ALA A 64 -0.88 0.07 15.97
CA ALA A 64 -2.32 0.23 16.12
C ALA A 64 -2.86 1.23 15.09
N ARG A 65 -4.16 1.45 15.11
CA ARG A 65 -4.78 2.48 14.28
C ARG A 65 -4.12 3.84 14.56
N THR A 66 -3.82 4.58 13.50
CA THR A 66 -3.31 5.94 13.59
C THR A 66 -4.38 6.89 14.13
N GLU A 67 -3.96 7.94 14.83
CA GLU A 67 -4.87 8.91 15.44
C GLU A 67 -5.45 9.91 14.43
N ASN A 68 -4.73 10.12 13.34
CA ASN A 68 -5.10 11.09 12.31
C ASN A 68 -4.48 10.76 10.95
N ILE A 69 -4.99 11.44 9.91
CA ILE A 69 -4.53 11.27 8.52
C ILE A 69 -3.05 11.63 8.34
N GLN A 70 -2.53 12.61 9.08
CA GLN A 70 -1.14 13.04 8.96
C GLN A 70 -0.16 11.96 9.43
N GLN A 71 -0.50 11.26 10.51
CA GLN A 71 0.30 10.11 10.96
C GLN A 71 0.29 9.00 9.93
N LEU A 72 -0.87 8.68 9.37
CA LEU A 72 -1.02 7.65 8.34
C LEU A 72 -0.23 8.02 7.08
N ALA A 73 -0.38 9.24 6.58
CA ALA A 73 0.38 9.75 5.44
C ALA A 73 1.90 9.73 5.71
N GLY A 74 2.30 10.00 6.95
CA GLY A 74 3.69 9.88 7.38
C GLY A 74 4.22 8.45 7.26
N LEU A 75 3.44 7.45 7.69
CA LEU A 75 3.80 6.03 7.56
C LEU A 75 3.94 5.63 6.10
N TYR A 76 2.97 5.94 5.24
CA TYR A 76 3.10 5.71 3.80
C TYR A 76 4.37 6.36 3.24
N SER A 77 4.61 7.64 3.59
CA SER A 77 5.74 8.39 3.04
C SER A 77 7.12 7.84 3.46
N ILE A 78 7.23 7.17 4.59
CA ILE A 78 8.50 6.55 5.03
C ILE A 78 8.69 5.13 4.47
N ALA A 79 7.64 4.45 4.06
CA ALA A 79 7.73 3.13 3.43
C ALA A 79 8.43 3.21 2.07
N ASP A 80 9.16 2.18 1.69
CA ASP A 80 9.77 2.07 0.37
C ASP A 80 8.78 1.47 -0.64
N ALA A 81 7.92 0.57 -0.18
CA ALA A 81 6.81 0.01 -0.94
C ALA A 81 5.61 -0.27 -0.02
N PHE A 82 4.42 -0.09 -0.54
CA PHE A 82 3.18 -0.53 0.07
C PHE A 82 2.80 -1.90 -0.51
N ILE A 83 2.58 -2.87 0.35
CA ILE A 83 2.22 -4.24 -0.03
C ILE A 83 0.76 -4.46 0.30
N ASN A 84 -0.02 -4.84 -0.70
CA ASN A 84 -1.44 -5.17 -0.53
C ASN A 84 -1.71 -6.60 -1.04
N PRO A 85 -1.48 -7.64 -0.22
CA PRO A 85 -1.68 -9.03 -0.60
C PRO A 85 -3.16 -9.43 -0.48
N THR A 86 -4.08 -8.54 -0.93
CA THR A 86 -5.50 -8.80 -0.81
C THR A 86 -5.97 -9.93 -1.72
N TRP A 87 -6.72 -10.87 -1.16
CA TRP A 87 -7.30 -11.99 -1.87
C TRP A 87 -8.65 -11.64 -2.50
N GLN A 88 -9.30 -10.60 -1.97
CA GLN A 88 -10.55 -10.08 -2.50
C GLN A 88 -10.71 -8.61 -2.10
N ASP A 89 -10.85 -7.74 -3.10
CA ASP A 89 -11.15 -6.33 -2.88
C ASP A 89 -11.81 -5.74 -4.14
N ASN A 90 -12.79 -4.87 -3.95
CA ASN A 90 -13.47 -4.23 -5.07
C ASN A 90 -12.64 -3.08 -5.64
N TYR A 91 -12.13 -2.21 -4.77
CA TYR A 91 -11.28 -1.08 -5.12
C TYR A 91 -10.59 -0.54 -3.85
N PRO A 92 -9.42 -1.06 -3.48
CA PRO A 92 -8.79 -0.72 -2.19
C PRO A 92 -8.29 0.72 -2.17
N THR A 93 -8.90 1.55 -1.32
CA THR A 93 -8.49 2.95 -1.14
C THR A 93 -7.06 3.08 -0.61
N VAL A 94 -6.59 2.09 0.14
CA VAL A 94 -5.21 2.03 0.66
C VAL A 94 -4.15 2.06 -0.46
N ASN A 95 -4.44 1.49 -1.64
CA ASN A 95 -3.56 1.60 -2.80
C ASN A 95 -3.46 3.04 -3.29
N MET A 96 -4.60 3.73 -3.39
CA MET A 96 -4.67 5.13 -3.80
C MET A 96 -3.98 6.05 -2.80
N GLU A 97 -4.16 5.80 -1.50
CA GLU A 97 -3.54 6.54 -0.40
C GLU A 97 -2.02 6.41 -0.43
N ALA A 98 -1.50 5.19 -0.60
CA ALA A 98 -0.07 4.94 -0.75
C ALA A 98 0.50 5.70 -1.96
N ILE A 99 -0.12 5.57 -3.13
CA ILE A 99 0.28 6.26 -4.37
C ILE A 99 0.23 7.78 -4.17
N ALA A 100 -0.83 8.32 -3.55
CA ALA A 100 -0.95 9.74 -3.25
C ALA A 100 0.16 10.25 -2.30
N CYS A 101 0.67 9.40 -1.42
CA CYS A 101 1.82 9.70 -0.55
C CYS A 101 3.18 9.51 -1.25
N GLY A 102 3.19 9.15 -2.54
CA GLY A 102 4.41 8.92 -3.31
C GLY A 102 5.06 7.56 -3.05
N THR A 103 4.28 6.59 -2.59
CA THR A 103 4.76 5.25 -2.25
C THR A 103 4.21 4.24 -3.26
N PRO A 104 5.09 3.53 -3.98
CA PRO A 104 4.66 2.53 -4.97
C PRO A 104 3.99 1.34 -4.31
N VAL A 105 3.04 0.76 -5.02
CA VAL A 105 2.20 -0.34 -4.55
C VAL A 105 2.61 -1.66 -5.20
N VAL A 106 2.68 -2.72 -4.41
CA VAL A 106 2.75 -4.09 -4.92
C VAL A 106 1.51 -4.84 -4.46
N THR A 107 0.73 -5.35 -5.39
CA THR A 107 -0.55 -5.98 -5.08
C THR A 107 -0.78 -7.26 -5.88
N TYR A 108 -1.67 -8.12 -5.39
CA TYR A 108 -2.13 -9.27 -6.15
C TYR A 108 -3.07 -8.87 -7.30
N ARG A 109 -3.07 -9.69 -8.34
CA ARG A 109 -4.03 -9.61 -9.46
C ARG A 109 -5.40 -10.09 -8.99
N THR A 110 -6.13 -9.24 -8.25
CA THR A 110 -7.45 -9.55 -7.70
C THR A 110 -8.39 -8.36 -7.81
N GLY A 111 -9.62 -8.60 -8.28
CA GLY A 111 -10.69 -7.60 -8.35
C GLY A 111 -10.21 -6.24 -8.84
N GLY A 112 -10.65 -5.17 -8.19
CA GLY A 112 -10.23 -3.80 -8.49
C GLY A 112 -8.89 -3.37 -7.89
N SER A 113 -8.17 -4.29 -7.22
CA SER A 113 -6.87 -3.98 -6.62
C SER A 113 -5.82 -3.53 -7.64
N VAL A 114 -5.98 -3.99 -8.88
CA VAL A 114 -5.08 -3.69 -10.01
C VAL A 114 -5.31 -2.32 -10.65
N GLU A 115 -6.51 -1.74 -10.48
CA GLU A 115 -6.93 -0.56 -11.25
C GLU A 115 -6.10 0.70 -10.95
N ALA A 116 -5.60 0.84 -9.71
CA ALA A 116 -4.76 1.97 -9.32
C ALA A 116 -3.27 1.76 -9.62
N VAL A 117 -2.85 0.56 -10.06
CA VAL A 117 -1.43 0.21 -10.18
C VAL A 117 -1.02 0.10 -11.64
N THR A 118 0.00 0.85 -12.00
CA THR A 118 0.62 0.88 -13.33
C THR A 118 2.13 0.64 -13.21
N ASP A 119 2.83 0.46 -14.31
CA ASP A 119 4.30 0.30 -14.33
C ASP A 119 5.05 1.49 -13.70
N GLU A 120 4.39 2.66 -13.59
CA GLU A 120 4.94 3.86 -12.97
C GLU A 120 4.64 3.95 -11.47
N THR A 121 3.60 3.24 -11.00
CA THR A 121 3.11 3.32 -9.61
C THR A 121 3.34 2.05 -8.82
N GLY A 122 3.82 0.96 -9.45
CA GLY A 122 4.10 -0.28 -8.73
C GLY A 122 4.12 -1.53 -9.58
N PHE A 123 3.73 -2.66 -8.94
CA PHE A 123 3.73 -3.98 -9.58
C PHE A 123 2.45 -4.74 -9.23
N ILE A 124 1.99 -5.52 -10.19
CA ILE A 124 0.88 -6.47 -10.02
C ILE A 124 1.46 -7.86 -10.18
N VAL A 125 1.26 -8.72 -9.18
CA VAL A 125 1.74 -10.10 -9.18
C VAL A 125 0.58 -11.09 -9.07
N GLU A 126 0.83 -12.35 -9.41
CA GLU A 126 -0.21 -13.37 -9.35
C GLU A 126 -0.63 -13.65 -7.91
N GLN A 127 -1.93 -13.86 -7.71
CA GLN A 127 -2.53 -14.10 -6.40
C GLN A 127 -1.88 -15.29 -5.68
N GLY A 128 -1.52 -15.10 -4.41
CA GLY A 128 -0.90 -16.11 -3.57
C GLY A 128 0.61 -16.24 -3.76
N ASN A 129 1.21 -15.51 -4.70
CA ASN A 129 2.66 -15.53 -4.90
C ASN A 129 3.37 -14.47 -4.01
N TYR A 130 3.36 -14.72 -2.69
CA TYR A 130 4.00 -13.83 -1.72
C TYR A 130 5.52 -13.65 -1.95
N LYS A 131 6.19 -14.63 -2.59
CA LYS A 131 7.60 -14.49 -2.95
C LYS A 131 7.80 -13.42 -4.01
N GLU A 132 6.93 -13.38 -5.00
CA GLU A 132 6.97 -12.37 -6.06
C GLU A 132 6.61 -10.97 -5.52
N LEU A 133 5.69 -10.86 -4.52
CA LEU A 133 5.47 -9.58 -3.83
C LEU A 133 6.77 -9.05 -3.23
N LEU A 134 7.54 -9.90 -2.55
CA LEU A 134 8.81 -9.52 -1.94
C LEU A 134 9.87 -9.15 -3.00
N GLU A 135 9.97 -9.91 -4.08
CA GLU A 135 10.91 -9.62 -5.17
C GLU A 135 10.54 -8.31 -5.87
N ALA A 136 9.26 -8.05 -6.14
CA ALA A 136 8.81 -6.77 -6.70
C ALA A 136 9.16 -5.58 -5.79
N ALA A 137 8.99 -5.74 -4.47
CA ALA A 137 9.41 -4.72 -3.51
C ALA A 137 10.93 -4.48 -3.53
N ARG A 138 11.72 -5.53 -3.71
CA ARG A 138 13.18 -5.45 -3.88
C ARG A 138 13.57 -4.74 -5.19
N MET A 139 12.84 -4.97 -6.28
CA MET A 139 13.03 -4.26 -7.54
C MET A 139 12.73 -2.75 -7.38
N ILE A 140 11.69 -2.38 -6.61
CA ILE A 140 11.41 -0.99 -6.25
C ILE A 140 12.62 -0.36 -5.55
N ARG A 141 13.16 -1.06 -4.55
CA ARG A 141 14.36 -0.59 -3.83
C ARG A 141 15.56 -0.38 -4.76
N GLN A 142 15.82 -1.33 -5.66
CA GLN A 142 16.94 -1.25 -6.61
C GLN A 142 16.82 -0.05 -7.57
N ARG A 143 15.60 0.25 -8.04
CA ARG A 143 15.32 1.39 -8.91
C ARG A 143 15.38 2.72 -8.16
N GLY A 144 15.17 2.68 -6.85
CA GLY A 144 15.20 3.81 -5.94
C GLY A 144 13.83 4.46 -5.71
N LYS A 145 13.56 4.82 -4.46
CA LYS A 145 12.30 5.43 -4.04
C LYS A 145 11.99 6.73 -4.79
N SER A 146 13.02 7.55 -5.04
CA SER A 146 12.86 8.84 -5.75
C SER A 146 12.30 8.68 -7.15
N TYR A 147 12.58 7.56 -7.82
CA TYR A 147 12.03 7.25 -9.14
C TYR A 147 10.50 7.12 -9.10
N TYR A 148 9.97 6.44 -8.08
CA TYR A 148 8.53 6.21 -7.96
C TYR A 148 7.81 7.38 -7.32
N GLN A 149 8.44 8.11 -6.41
CA GLN A 149 7.78 9.13 -5.59
C GLN A 149 7.12 10.23 -6.42
N SER A 150 7.81 10.78 -7.42
CA SER A 150 7.25 11.80 -8.31
C SER A 150 6.14 11.22 -9.18
N ARG A 151 6.36 10.05 -9.77
CA ARG A 151 5.39 9.37 -10.64
C ARG A 151 4.10 9.01 -9.94
N CYS A 152 4.20 8.44 -8.75
CA CYS A 152 3.03 8.15 -7.91
C CYS A 152 2.25 9.43 -7.59
N ARG A 153 2.94 10.51 -7.21
CA ARG A 153 2.31 11.80 -6.92
C ARG A 153 1.62 12.40 -8.15
N GLU A 154 2.27 12.40 -9.29
CA GLU A 154 1.71 12.88 -10.56
C GLU A 154 0.49 12.07 -10.96
N TYR A 155 0.58 10.74 -10.88
CA TYR A 155 -0.54 9.83 -11.17
C TYR A 155 -1.73 10.12 -10.25
N ALA A 156 -1.50 10.26 -8.94
CA ALA A 156 -2.55 10.57 -7.98
C ALA A 156 -3.22 11.91 -8.27
N LEU A 157 -2.45 12.94 -8.62
CA LEU A 157 -2.98 14.27 -8.97
C LEU A 157 -3.81 14.24 -10.24
N MET A 158 -3.51 13.36 -11.19
CA MET A 158 -4.28 13.21 -12.43
C MET A 158 -5.55 12.38 -12.26
N HIS A 159 -5.52 11.34 -11.42
CA HIS A 159 -6.56 10.31 -11.40
C HIS A 159 -7.42 10.26 -10.13
N PHE A 160 -6.92 10.78 -8.99
CA PHE A 160 -7.58 10.61 -7.69
C PHE A 160 -8.15 11.90 -7.11
N LYS A 161 -8.21 12.99 -7.87
CA LYS A 161 -8.84 14.23 -7.40
C LYS A 161 -10.34 14.03 -7.19
N LYS A 162 -10.77 14.33 -5.99
CA LYS A 162 -12.16 14.21 -5.56
C LYS A 162 -13.11 15.05 -6.41
N GLU A 163 -12.70 16.26 -6.76
CA GLU A 163 -13.46 17.21 -7.55
C GLU A 163 -13.76 16.67 -8.95
N ASP A 164 -12.78 16.02 -9.58
CA ASP A 164 -12.94 15.45 -10.90
C ASP A 164 -13.93 14.29 -10.86
N ARG A 165 -13.85 13.44 -9.82
CA ARG A 165 -14.78 12.32 -9.63
C ARG A 165 -16.19 12.77 -9.38
N TYR A 166 -16.41 13.83 -8.59
CA TYR A 166 -17.75 14.41 -8.43
C TYR A 166 -18.31 14.96 -9.74
N SER A 167 -17.50 15.61 -10.55
CA SER A 167 -17.91 16.11 -11.86
C SER A 167 -18.32 14.98 -12.81
N ASP A 168 -17.62 13.83 -12.76
CA ASP A 168 -17.98 12.64 -13.54
C ASP A 168 -19.34 12.06 -13.09
N TYR A 169 -19.60 11.98 -11.78
CA TYR A 169 -20.90 11.55 -11.26
C TYR A 169 -22.03 12.49 -11.70
N ILE A 170 -21.86 13.80 -11.60
CA ILE A 170 -22.86 14.78 -12.04
C ILE A 170 -23.17 14.59 -13.53
N ARG A 171 -22.13 14.43 -14.36
CA ARG A 171 -22.27 14.20 -15.79
C ARG A 171 -23.05 12.91 -16.09
N LEU A 172 -22.74 11.84 -15.39
CA LEU A 172 -23.45 10.56 -15.51
C LEU A 172 -24.93 10.70 -15.16
N TYR A 173 -25.28 11.40 -14.07
CA TYR A 173 -26.66 11.66 -13.69
C TYR A 173 -27.39 12.48 -14.75
N ASP A 174 -26.76 13.52 -15.29
CA ASP A 174 -27.33 14.35 -16.36
C ASP A 174 -27.60 13.54 -17.65
N GLU A 175 -26.72 12.62 -17.99
CA GLU A 175 -26.91 11.72 -19.14
C GLU A 175 -28.06 10.74 -18.93
N LEU A 176 -28.18 10.15 -17.74
CA LEU A 176 -29.26 9.22 -17.42
C LEU A 176 -30.61 9.89 -17.37
N THR A 177 -30.71 11.11 -16.86
CA THR A 177 -31.96 11.87 -16.79
C THR A 177 -32.43 12.39 -18.14
N LYS A 178 -31.53 12.58 -19.12
CA LYS A 178 -31.90 12.98 -20.50
C LYS A 178 -32.38 11.81 -21.38
N ARG A 179 -32.17 10.58 -20.94
CA ARG A 179 -32.57 9.37 -21.66
C ARG A 179 -33.93 8.82 -21.23
N GLY A 180 -34.56 9.38 -20.21
CA GLY A 180 -35.91 9.08 -19.72
C GLY A 180 -36.92 10.16 -20.19
#